data_861e22683e5ebaa90089fe3fc674827a
#
_entry.id   861e22683e5ebaa90089fe3fc674827a
#
_cell.length_a   1.000
_cell.length_b   1.000
_cell.length_c   1.000
_cell.angle_alpha   90.00
_cell.angle_beta   90.00
_cell.angle_gamma   90.00
#
_symmetry.space_group_name_H-M   'P 1'
#
loop_
_entity.id
_entity.type
_entity.pdbx_description
1 polymer ?
#
loop_
_entity_poly.entity_id
_entity_poly.type
_entity_poly.pdbx_seq_one_letter_code
_entity_poly.pdbx_strand_id
1 'polypeptide(L)'
;STASVSRSVIFFSLLGINKILDFKIETIKIVILTFCILALGNPNILFDIGFEFSFVVSFYLIFAQNKLKSKNYFISLFKVSAISFLVSLPITIYYFYQINFLSVVLNLLFVPFVSIIIFPFAIITFLFPIFDSLFFSLALIMEKMSHIFDQIAIFKLSFMKPSLLWMIVYYLFLTVYIYNQKIGEIIFIGILLFIQYFHLYIFPNDYFIYIDVGQGDSALINIDNKTILIDVGGKIN
;
A
#
# COMPACT_ATOMS: atom_id res chain seq x y z
N SER A 1 4.53 19.27 4.96
CA SER A 1 3.33 18.41 4.94
C SER A 1 3.68 17.13 4.19
N THR A 2 3.19 15.98 4.65
CA THR A 2 3.37 14.73 3.91
C THR A 2 2.57 14.78 2.61
N ALA A 3 3.07 14.14 1.56
CA ALA A 3 2.42 14.10 0.24
C ALA A 3 0.96 13.63 0.31
N SER A 4 0.65 12.68 1.20
CA SER A 4 -0.71 12.18 1.42
C SER A 4 -1.66 13.22 2.00
N VAL A 5 -1.19 14.08 2.92
CA VAL A 5 -2.00 15.17 3.50
C VAL A 5 -2.30 16.22 2.43
N SER A 6 -1.29 16.67 1.67
CA SER A 6 -1.47 17.65 0.59
C SER A 6 -2.47 17.14 -0.45
N ARG A 7 -2.38 15.84 -0.83
CA ARG A 7 -3.35 15.20 -1.72
C ARG A 7 -4.77 15.30 -1.15
N SER A 8 -4.96 14.93 0.12
CA SER A 8 -6.28 14.93 0.73
C SER A 8 -6.89 16.33 0.77
N VAL A 9 -6.11 17.33 1.18
CA VAL A 9 -6.56 18.73 1.25
C VAL A 9 -7.01 19.22 -0.14
N ILE A 10 -6.18 19.07 -1.18
CA ILE A 10 -6.52 19.55 -2.53
C ILE A 10 -7.71 18.77 -3.09
N PHE A 11 -7.73 17.44 -2.94
CA PHE A 11 -8.82 16.61 -3.44
C PHE A 11 -10.18 16.97 -2.82
N PHE A 12 -10.25 17.08 -1.49
CA PHE A 12 -11.50 17.44 -0.82
C PHE A 12 -11.91 18.89 -1.07
N SER A 13 -10.95 19.82 -1.22
CA SER A 13 -11.23 21.20 -1.63
C SER A 13 -11.85 21.26 -3.02
N LEU A 14 -11.29 20.54 -3.99
CA LEU A 14 -11.84 20.47 -5.35
C LEU A 14 -13.19 19.78 -5.39
N LEU A 15 -13.42 18.73 -4.59
CA LEU A 15 -14.74 18.11 -4.45
C LEU A 15 -15.76 19.08 -3.85
N GLY A 16 -15.37 19.84 -2.84
CA GLY A 16 -16.23 20.87 -2.23
C GLY A 16 -16.61 21.95 -3.23
N ILE A 17 -15.65 22.49 -3.97
CA ILE A 17 -15.87 23.48 -5.02
C ILE A 17 -16.80 22.92 -6.11
N ASN A 18 -16.54 21.68 -6.58
CA ASN A 18 -17.38 21.02 -7.59
C ASN A 18 -18.83 20.90 -7.13
N LYS A 19 -19.05 20.60 -5.84
CA LYS A 19 -20.40 20.47 -5.25
C LYS A 19 -21.08 21.82 -5.05
N ILE A 20 -20.36 22.85 -4.60
CA ILE A 20 -20.91 24.18 -4.34
C ILE A 20 -21.28 24.89 -5.65
N LEU A 21 -20.42 24.76 -6.68
CA LEU A 21 -20.62 25.42 -7.98
C LEU A 21 -21.39 24.56 -8.99
N ASP A 22 -21.85 23.37 -8.59
CA ASP A 22 -22.63 22.42 -9.41
C ASP A 22 -21.98 22.10 -10.79
N PHE A 23 -20.65 22.01 -10.84
CA PHE A 23 -19.94 21.72 -12.09
C PHE A 23 -20.16 20.31 -12.63
N LYS A 24 -20.70 19.38 -11.81
CA LYS A 24 -20.98 17.96 -12.18
C LYS A 24 -19.78 17.20 -12.74
N ILE A 25 -18.57 17.58 -12.32
CA ILE A 25 -17.34 16.90 -12.72
C ILE A 25 -17.29 15.54 -12.02
N GLU A 26 -16.99 14.49 -12.79
CA GLU A 26 -16.82 13.14 -12.25
C GLU A 26 -15.64 13.07 -11.27
N THR A 27 -15.80 12.33 -10.18
CA THR A 27 -14.79 12.21 -9.13
C THR A 27 -13.41 11.75 -9.66
N ILE A 28 -13.39 10.88 -10.69
CA ILE A 28 -12.14 10.42 -11.28
C ILE A 28 -11.35 11.57 -11.95
N LYS A 29 -12.04 12.51 -12.59
CA LYS A 29 -11.42 13.70 -13.20
C LYS A 29 -10.84 14.63 -12.13
N ILE A 30 -11.49 14.71 -10.96
CA ILE A 30 -10.98 15.49 -9.82
C ILE A 30 -9.71 14.85 -9.25
N VAL A 31 -9.62 13.52 -9.18
CA VAL A 31 -8.37 12.83 -8.78
C VAL A 31 -7.24 13.13 -9.76
N ILE A 32 -7.51 13.05 -11.08
CA ILE A 32 -6.52 13.37 -12.11
C ILE A 32 -6.07 14.82 -12.00
N LEU A 33 -7.01 15.76 -11.81
CA LEU A 33 -6.69 17.17 -11.62
C LEU A 33 -5.82 17.39 -10.37
N THR A 34 -6.16 16.74 -9.26
CA THR A 34 -5.37 16.78 -8.02
C THR A 34 -3.93 16.28 -8.27
N PHE A 35 -3.79 15.18 -9.01
CA PHE A 35 -2.48 14.65 -9.41
C PHE A 35 -1.68 15.68 -10.22
N CYS A 36 -2.30 16.27 -11.24
CA CYS A 36 -1.65 17.27 -12.08
C CYS A 36 -1.19 18.51 -11.28
N ILE A 37 -2.06 19.02 -10.38
CA ILE A 37 -1.72 20.19 -9.53
C ILE A 37 -0.50 19.88 -8.66
N LEU A 38 -0.46 18.72 -8.03
CA LEU A 38 0.65 18.36 -7.14
C LEU A 38 1.95 18.07 -7.91
N ALA A 39 1.86 17.37 -9.05
CA ALA A 39 3.01 17.06 -9.89
C ALA A 39 3.63 18.32 -10.53
N LEU A 40 2.80 19.28 -10.95
CA LEU A 40 3.29 20.57 -11.48
C LEU A 40 3.86 21.46 -10.37
N GLY A 41 3.31 21.41 -9.16
CA GLY A 41 3.80 22.18 -8.02
C GLY A 41 5.16 21.69 -7.50
N ASN A 42 5.38 20.40 -7.51
CA ASN A 42 6.64 19.77 -7.10
C ASN A 42 6.82 18.43 -7.83
N PRO A 43 7.56 18.37 -8.94
CA PRO A 43 7.77 17.13 -9.69
C PRO A 43 8.41 15.99 -8.88
N ASN A 44 9.24 16.31 -7.88
CA ASN A 44 9.89 15.29 -7.04
C ASN A 44 8.90 14.48 -6.20
N ILE A 45 7.65 14.97 -6.01
CA ILE A 45 6.62 14.26 -5.28
C ILE A 45 6.22 12.94 -5.97
N LEU A 46 6.45 12.83 -7.28
CA LEU A 46 6.16 11.62 -8.05
C LEU A 46 6.97 10.40 -7.59
N PHE A 47 8.13 10.65 -6.97
CA PHE A 47 9.00 9.61 -6.43
C PHE A 47 8.79 9.36 -4.92
N ASP A 48 7.81 10.04 -4.32
CA ASP A 48 7.43 9.79 -2.92
C ASP A 48 6.53 8.57 -2.84
N ILE A 49 6.97 7.58 -2.06
CA ILE A 49 6.26 6.29 -1.90
C ILE A 49 4.83 6.51 -1.41
N GLY A 50 4.62 7.42 -0.45
CA GLY A 50 3.30 7.74 0.08
C GLY A 50 2.38 8.37 -0.96
N PHE A 51 2.96 9.17 -1.88
CA PHE A 51 2.24 9.74 -3.01
C PHE A 51 1.79 8.65 -3.99
N GLU A 52 2.71 7.77 -4.41
CA GLU A 52 2.40 6.67 -5.34
C GLU A 52 1.29 5.77 -4.78
N PHE A 53 1.44 5.26 -3.54
CA PHE A 53 0.40 4.45 -2.88
C PHE A 53 -0.94 5.17 -2.85
N SER A 54 -0.93 6.43 -2.41
CA SER A 54 -2.14 7.19 -2.18
C SER A 54 -2.92 7.45 -3.47
N PHE A 55 -2.22 7.78 -4.58
CA PHE A 55 -2.88 8.04 -5.86
C PHE A 55 -3.32 6.76 -6.55
N VAL A 56 -2.47 5.75 -6.62
CA VAL A 56 -2.79 4.50 -7.30
C VAL A 56 -3.97 3.81 -6.62
N VAL A 57 -3.96 3.69 -5.29
CA VAL A 57 -5.08 3.09 -4.55
C VAL A 57 -6.37 3.90 -4.71
N SER A 58 -6.31 5.23 -4.57
CA SER A 58 -7.50 6.09 -4.70
C SER A 58 -8.09 6.03 -6.10
N PHE A 59 -7.25 6.06 -7.14
CA PHE A 59 -7.68 5.94 -8.53
C PHE A 59 -8.45 4.64 -8.77
N TYR A 60 -7.87 3.51 -8.36
CA TYR A 60 -8.52 2.19 -8.55
C TYR A 60 -9.78 2.01 -7.71
N LEU A 61 -9.83 2.55 -6.48
CA LEU A 61 -11.04 2.49 -5.66
C LEU A 61 -12.18 3.30 -6.27
N ILE A 62 -11.89 4.49 -6.83
CA ILE A 62 -12.89 5.30 -7.52
C ILE A 62 -13.31 4.63 -8.83
N PHE A 63 -12.38 4.07 -9.58
CA PHE A 63 -12.67 3.29 -10.79
C PHE A 63 -13.58 2.09 -10.50
N ALA A 64 -13.34 1.38 -9.39
CA ALA A 64 -14.10 0.22 -8.96
C ALA A 64 -15.39 0.56 -8.17
N GLN A 65 -15.67 1.83 -7.85
CA GLN A 65 -16.67 2.25 -6.86
C GLN A 65 -18.05 1.58 -7.02
N ASN A 66 -18.54 1.42 -8.25
CA ASN A 66 -19.85 0.84 -8.52
C ASN A 66 -19.92 -0.66 -8.19
N LYS A 67 -18.77 -1.36 -8.25
CA LYS A 67 -18.65 -2.81 -8.00
C LYS A 67 -18.30 -3.13 -6.55
N LEU A 68 -17.78 -2.14 -5.82
CA LEU A 68 -17.44 -2.25 -4.40
C LEU A 68 -18.69 -2.14 -3.51
N LYS A 69 -19.74 -1.46 -3.95
CA LYS A 69 -20.96 -1.28 -3.19
C LYS A 69 -21.70 -2.61 -2.97
N SER A 70 -22.11 -2.85 -1.73
CA SER A 70 -22.94 -3.99 -1.32
C SER A 70 -23.97 -3.52 -0.32
N LYS A 71 -25.09 -4.26 -0.19
CA LYS A 71 -26.10 -4.00 0.85
C LYS A 71 -25.53 -4.23 2.27
N ASN A 72 -24.55 -5.13 2.40
CA ASN A 72 -23.89 -5.41 3.67
C ASN A 72 -22.61 -4.59 3.78
N TYR A 73 -22.48 -3.80 4.86
CA TYR A 73 -21.32 -2.97 5.14
C TYR A 73 -20.01 -3.77 5.20
N PHE A 74 -20.00 -4.93 5.89
CA PHE A 74 -18.79 -5.77 6.00
C PHE A 74 -18.34 -6.35 4.66
N ILE A 75 -19.29 -6.71 3.79
CA ILE A 75 -18.97 -7.19 2.44
C ILE A 75 -18.36 -6.04 1.60
N SER A 76 -18.92 -4.83 1.68
CA SER A 76 -18.33 -3.66 1.03
C SER A 76 -16.92 -3.37 1.55
N LEU A 77 -16.73 -3.40 2.86
CA LEU A 77 -15.44 -3.18 3.50
C LEU A 77 -14.41 -4.23 3.06
N PHE A 78 -14.81 -5.51 3.03
CA PHE A 78 -13.95 -6.60 2.54
C PHE A 78 -13.54 -6.37 1.07
N LYS A 79 -14.49 -6.04 0.20
CA LYS A 79 -14.19 -5.74 -1.22
C LYS A 79 -13.23 -4.57 -1.36
N VAL A 80 -13.44 -3.48 -0.61
CA VAL A 80 -12.54 -2.32 -0.61
C VAL A 80 -11.14 -2.73 -0.15
N SER A 81 -11.03 -3.46 0.96
CA SER A 81 -9.76 -3.95 1.49
C SER A 81 -9.03 -4.88 0.51
N ALA A 82 -9.77 -5.81 -0.12
CA ALA A 82 -9.20 -6.74 -1.09
C ALA A 82 -8.69 -6.01 -2.35
N ILE A 83 -9.47 -5.07 -2.90
CA ILE A 83 -9.03 -4.28 -4.06
C ILE A 83 -7.85 -3.38 -3.68
N SER A 84 -7.89 -2.69 -2.53
CA SER A 84 -6.77 -1.86 -2.07
C SER A 84 -5.49 -2.68 -1.90
N PHE A 85 -5.60 -3.88 -1.35
CA PHE A 85 -4.49 -4.82 -1.22
C PHE A 85 -3.92 -5.20 -2.58
N LEU A 86 -4.76 -5.69 -3.51
CA LEU A 86 -4.32 -6.07 -4.86
C LEU A 86 -3.66 -4.89 -5.60
N VAL A 87 -4.21 -3.70 -5.48
CA VAL A 87 -3.67 -2.49 -6.11
C VAL A 87 -2.32 -2.10 -5.52
N SER A 88 -2.14 -2.25 -4.22
CA SER A 88 -0.89 -1.89 -3.53
C SER A 88 0.24 -2.90 -3.73
N LEU A 89 -0.07 -4.16 -4.10
CA LEU A 89 0.92 -5.26 -4.18
C LEU A 89 2.18 -4.92 -5.01
N PRO A 90 2.08 -4.42 -6.27
CA PRO A 90 3.27 -4.16 -7.07
C PRO A 90 4.20 -3.12 -6.43
N ILE A 91 3.61 -2.04 -5.88
CA ILE A 91 4.37 -0.98 -5.19
C ILE A 91 4.99 -1.54 -3.90
N THR A 92 4.23 -2.33 -3.14
CA THR A 92 4.72 -2.96 -1.90
C THR A 92 5.91 -3.88 -2.19
N ILE A 93 5.83 -4.73 -3.22
CA ILE A 93 6.94 -5.61 -3.59
C ILE A 93 8.14 -4.80 -4.07
N TYR A 94 7.91 -3.74 -4.86
CA TYR A 94 8.96 -2.92 -5.44
C TYR A 94 9.81 -2.19 -4.39
N TYR A 95 9.16 -1.65 -3.32
CA TYR A 95 9.85 -0.86 -2.30
C TYR A 95 10.22 -1.66 -1.05
N PHE A 96 9.37 -2.61 -0.64
CA PHE A 96 9.53 -3.32 0.65
C PHE A 96 9.96 -4.79 0.50
N TYR A 97 9.97 -5.34 -0.72
CA TYR A 97 10.39 -6.72 -1.00
C TYR A 97 9.59 -7.80 -0.26
N GLN A 98 8.45 -7.46 0.31
CA GLN A 98 7.63 -8.38 1.11
C GLN A 98 6.14 -8.07 0.97
N ILE A 99 5.33 -9.09 1.18
CA ILE A 99 3.87 -8.98 1.25
C ILE A 99 3.40 -9.61 2.56
N ASN A 100 2.42 -8.96 3.20
CA ASN A 100 1.69 -9.53 4.32
C ASN A 100 0.23 -9.72 3.94
N PHE A 101 -0.20 -10.97 3.69
CA PHE A 101 -1.58 -11.27 3.32
C PHE A 101 -2.58 -11.05 4.46
N LEU A 102 -2.11 -11.02 5.70
CA LEU A 102 -2.96 -10.74 6.85
C LEU A 102 -3.53 -9.31 6.81
N SER A 103 -2.91 -8.39 6.09
CA SER A 103 -3.34 -6.98 6.00
C SER A 103 -4.78 -6.82 5.50
N VAL A 104 -5.28 -7.68 4.60
CA VAL A 104 -6.67 -7.65 4.13
C VAL A 104 -7.64 -7.89 5.29
N VAL A 105 -7.33 -8.90 6.12
CA VAL A 105 -8.17 -9.25 7.29
C VAL A 105 -8.05 -8.18 8.37
N LEU A 106 -6.85 -7.68 8.61
CA LEU A 106 -6.61 -6.63 9.59
C LEU A 106 -7.36 -5.34 9.25
N ASN A 107 -7.47 -4.99 7.98
CA ASN A 107 -8.24 -3.83 7.55
C ASN A 107 -9.74 -3.94 7.92
N LEU A 108 -10.32 -5.14 7.98
CA LEU A 108 -11.70 -5.32 8.44
C LEU A 108 -11.88 -4.91 9.90
N LEU A 109 -10.82 -4.98 10.69
CA LEU A 109 -10.83 -4.65 12.11
C LEU A 109 -10.36 -3.20 12.34
N PHE A 110 -9.20 -2.83 11.77
CA PHE A 110 -8.59 -1.53 12.01
C PHE A 110 -9.32 -0.37 11.34
N VAL A 111 -9.86 -0.56 10.12
CA VAL A 111 -10.54 0.54 9.42
C VAL A 111 -11.79 1.02 10.16
N PRO A 112 -12.72 0.14 10.62
CA PRO A 112 -13.84 0.59 11.45
C PRO A 112 -13.38 1.15 12.80
N PHE A 113 -12.40 0.53 13.45
CA PHE A 113 -11.90 0.99 14.74
C PHE A 113 -11.33 2.41 14.65
N VAL A 114 -10.49 2.66 13.65
CA VAL A 114 -9.91 4.00 13.44
C VAL A 114 -10.97 5.00 13.02
N SER A 115 -11.84 4.67 12.06
CA SER A 115 -12.80 5.64 11.51
C SER A 115 -13.97 5.96 12.44
N ILE A 116 -14.43 5.01 13.26
CA ILE A 116 -15.60 5.18 14.13
C ILE A 116 -15.20 5.54 15.57
N ILE A 117 -14.03 5.09 16.04
CA ILE A 117 -13.61 5.30 17.43
C ILE A 117 -12.46 6.30 17.50
N ILE A 118 -11.29 5.96 16.93
CA ILE A 118 -10.07 6.78 17.11
C ILE A 118 -10.26 8.18 16.53
N PHE A 119 -10.71 8.29 15.30
CA PHE A 119 -10.82 9.59 14.61
C PHE A 119 -11.84 10.55 15.28
N PRO A 120 -13.08 10.15 15.62
CA PRO A 120 -13.99 11.02 16.35
C PRO A 120 -13.47 11.40 17.72
N PHE A 121 -12.85 10.44 18.47
CA PHE A 121 -12.25 10.76 19.77
C PHE A 121 -11.07 11.71 19.65
N ALA A 122 -10.24 11.62 18.62
CA ALA A 122 -9.17 12.57 18.36
C ALA A 122 -9.70 14.01 18.21
N ILE A 123 -10.83 14.17 17.49
CA ILE A 123 -11.47 15.49 17.34
C ILE A 123 -12.03 15.99 18.70
N ILE A 124 -12.70 15.09 19.44
CA ILE A 124 -13.26 15.45 20.76
C ILE A 124 -12.15 15.86 21.73
N THR A 125 -11.06 15.09 21.77
CA THR A 125 -9.92 15.38 22.64
C THR A 125 -9.22 16.69 22.27
N PHE A 126 -9.11 16.98 20.96
CA PHE A 126 -8.57 18.25 20.49
C PHE A 126 -9.40 19.46 20.97
N LEU A 127 -10.74 19.32 21.05
CA LEU A 127 -11.63 20.37 21.56
C LEU A 127 -11.72 20.39 23.09
N PHE A 128 -11.62 19.22 23.72
CA PHE A 128 -11.80 19.02 25.17
C PHE A 128 -10.68 18.14 25.74
N PRO A 129 -9.55 18.73 26.20
CA PRO A 129 -8.39 17.99 26.70
C PRO A 129 -8.67 17.05 27.89
N ILE A 130 -9.82 17.17 28.55
CA ILE A 130 -10.24 16.27 29.64
C ILE A 130 -10.30 14.80 29.21
N PHE A 131 -10.49 14.53 27.90
CA PHE A 131 -10.56 13.19 27.33
C PHE A 131 -9.20 12.63 26.89
N ASP A 132 -8.10 13.32 27.13
CA ASP A 132 -6.75 12.96 26.68
C ASP A 132 -6.31 11.59 27.20
N SER A 133 -6.54 11.31 28.47
CA SER A 133 -6.21 10.00 29.07
C SER A 133 -6.98 8.84 28.44
N LEU A 134 -8.25 9.05 28.09
CA LEU A 134 -9.08 8.03 27.42
C LEU A 134 -8.60 7.80 25.97
N PHE A 135 -8.32 8.89 25.24
CA PHE A 135 -7.77 8.81 23.89
C PHE A 135 -6.43 8.08 23.86
N PHE A 136 -5.53 8.41 24.77
CA PHE A 136 -4.25 7.74 24.93
C PHE A 136 -4.41 6.23 25.18
N SER A 137 -5.36 5.84 26.04
CA SER A 137 -5.66 4.43 26.31
C SER A 137 -6.17 3.69 25.06
N LEU A 138 -7.02 4.33 24.24
CA LEU A 138 -7.50 3.76 22.97
C LEU A 138 -6.35 3.64 21.96
N ALA A 139 -5.46 4.61 21.88
CA ALA A 139 -4.28 4.56 21.01
C ALA A 139 -3.33 3.42 21.44
N LEU A 140 -3.10 3.23 22.74
CA LEU A 140 -2.31 2.11 23.26
C LEU A 140 -2.92 0.74 22.94
N ILE A 141 -4.25 0.60 23.00
CA ILE A 141 -4.94 -0.63 22.60
C ILE A 141 -4.65 -0.93 21.13
N MET A 142 -4.77 0.08 20.24
CA MET A 142 -4.49 -0.06 18.83
C MET A 142 -3.03 -0.47 18.57
N GLU A 143 -2.09 0.17 19.25
CA GLU A 143 -0.65 -0.14 19.16
C GLU A 143 -0.36 -1.57 19.59
N LYS A 144 -0.86 -2.01 20.75
CA LYS A 144 -0.71 -3.39 21.25
C LYS A 144 -1.29 -4.42 20.28
N MET A 145 -2.48 -4.16 19.75
CA MET A 145 -3.10 -5.03 18.75
C MET A 145 -2.22 -5.12 17.49
N SER A 146 -1.73 -3.99 16.99
CA SER A 146 -0.83 -3.96 15.84
C SER A 146 0.44 -4.77 16.08
N HIS A 147 1.05 -4.63 17.27
CA HIS A 147 2.26 -5.36 17.65
C HIS A 147 2.03 -6.88 17.75
N ILE A 148 0.89 -7.32 18.30
CA ILE A 148 0.53 -8.75 18.36
C ILE A 148 0.44 -9.33 16.94
N PHE A 149 -0.22 -8.62 16.02
CA PHE A 149 -0.36 -9.08 14.65
C PHE A 149 0.94 -9.03 13.84
N ASP A 150 1.86 -8.11 14.17
CA ASP A 150 3.17 -8.07 13.50
C ASP A 150 4.05 -9.28 13.84
N GLN A 151 3.86 -9.87 15.03
CA GLN A 151 4.57 -11.09 15.43
C GLN A 151 4.14 -12.33 14.64
N ILE A 152 3.00 -12.29 13.93
CA ILE A 152 2.51 -13.40 13.11
C ILE A 152 3.25 -13.39 11.76
N ALA A 153 4.51 -13.84 11.78
CA ALA A 153 5.38 -13.83 10.60
C ALA A 153 4.95 -14.81 9.48
N ILE A 154 4.08 -15.79 9.77
CA ILE A 154 3.69 -16.88 8.85
C ILE A 154 3.07 -16.36 7.54
N PHE A 155 2.42 -15.20 7.57
CA PHE A 155 1.77 -14.59 6.41
C PHE A 155 2.65 -13.59 5.64
N LYS A 156 3.91 -13.41 6.03
CA LYS A 156 4.88 -12.54 5.34
C LYS A 156 5.64 -13.36 4.30
N LEU A 157 5.51 -13.00 3.03
CA LEU A 157 6.26 -13.59 1.93
C LEU A 157 7.25 -12.56 1.38
N SER A 158 8.51 -12.97 1.19
CA SER A 158 9.55 -12.14 0.59
C SER A 158 9.58 -12.34 -0.91
N PHE A 159 9.77 -11.26 -1.65
CA PHE A 159 9.77 -11.24 -3.11
C PHE A 159 11.03 -10.53 -3.63
N MET A 160 11.46 -10.91 -4.82
CA MET A 160 12.44 -10.13 -5.56
C MET A 160 11.81 -8.85 -6.12
N LYS A 161 12.60 -7.80 -6.33
CA LYS A 161 12.15 -6.55 -6.95
C LYS A 161 11.57 -6.81 -8.33
N PRO A 162 10.31 -6.43 -8.61
CA PRO A 162 9.71 -6.65 -9.90
C PRO A 162 10.27 -5.67 -10.95
N SER A 163 10.31 -6.09 -12.21
CA SER A 163 10.61 -5.20 -13.32
C SER A 163 9.42 -4.24 -13.59
N LEU A 164 9.69 -3.08 -14.17
CA LEU A 164 8.64 -2.14 -14.58
C LEU A 164 7.64 -2.79 -15.55
N LEU A 165 8.13 -3.62 -16.47
CA LEU A 165 7.27 -4.34 -17.41
C LEU A 165 6.32 -5.28 -16.67
N TRP A 166 6.79 -6.01 -15.65
CA TRP A 166 5.95 -6.86 -14.82
C TRP A 166 4.85 -6.04 -14.11
N MET A 167 5.19 -4.88 -13.56
CA MET A 167 4.22 -3.98 -12.92
C MET A 167 3.14 -3.50 -13.91
N ILE A 168 3.54 -3.10 -15.13
CA ILE A 168 2.61 -2.66 -16.17
C ILE A 168 1.65 -3.80 -16.54
N VAL A 169 2.16 -5.01 -16.79
CA VAL A 169 1.34 -6.18 -17.11
C VAL A 169 0.38 -6.50 -15.97
N TYR A 170 0.85 -6.47 -14.73
CA TYR A 170 0.02 -6.67 -13.56
C TYR A 170 -1.15 -5.67 -13.49
N TYR A 171 -0.88 -4.36 -13.63
CA TYR A 171 -1.92 -3.34 -13.59
C TYR A 171 -2.89 -3.41 -14.76
N LEU A 172 -2.44 -3.83 -15.95
CA LEU A 172 -3.33 -4.09 -17.09
C LEU A 172 -4.33 -5.21 -16.75
N PHE A 173 -3.85 -6.35 -16.25
CA PHE A 173 -4.74 -7.46 -15.87
C PHE A 173 -5.65 -7.11 -14.69
N LEU A 174 -5.15 -6.34 -13.72
CA LEU A 174 -5.96 -5.85 -12.61
C LEU A 174 -7.09 -4.92 -13.11
N THR A 175 -6.80 -4.04 -14.07
CA THR A 175 -7.81 -3.16 -14.68
C THR A 175 -8.88 -3.98 -15.41
N VAL A 176 -8.46 -4.98 -16.19
CA VAL A 176 -9.38 -5.90 -16.89
C VAL A 176 -10.22 -6.69 -15.89
N TYR A 177 -9.60 -7.19 -14.79
CA TYR A 177 -10.33 -7.88 -13.72
C TYR A 177 -11.39 -6.98 -13.08
N ILE A 178 -11.03 -5.74 -12.72
CA ILE A 178 -11.99 -4.81 -12.11
C ILE A 178 -13.14 -4.51 -13.09
N TYR A 179 -12.87 -4.43 -14.38
CA TYR A 179 -13.90 -4.18 -15.39
C TYR A 179 -14.83 -5.39 -15.59
N ASN A 180 -14.28 -6.56 -15.82
CA ASN A 180 -14.99 -7.79 -16.20
C ASN A 180 -15.48 -8.62 -15.02
N GLN A 181 -14.74 -8.62 -13.90
CA GLN A 181 -14.94 -9.48 -12.71
C GLN A 181 -14.93 -10.99 -13.02
N LYS A 182 -14.15 -11.42 -14.01
CA LYS A 182 -13.99 -12.83 -14.34
C LYS A 182 -12.88 -13.47 -13.53
N ILE A 183 -13.07 -14.73 -13.16
CA ILE A 183 -12.09 -15.52 -12.39
C ILE A 183 -10.76 -15.69 -13.15
N GLY A 184 -10.81 -15.77 -14.49
CA GLY A 184 -9.61 -15.96 -15.31
C GLY A 184 -8.53 -14.87 -15.09
N GLU A 185 -8.93 -13.61 -14.97
CA GLU A 185 -8.00 -12.50 -14.81
C GLU A 185 -7.33 -12.54 -13.41
N ILE A 186 -8.07 -12.93 -12.36
CA ILE A 186 -7.49 -13.05 -11.02
C ILE A 186 -6.56 -14.24 -10.90
N ILE A 187 -6.85 -15.33 -11.61
CA ILE A 187 -5.96 -16.49 -11.72
C ILE A 187 -4.66 -16.06 -12.41
N PHE A 188 -4.73 -15.26 -13.48
CA PHE A 188 -3.54 -14.77 -14.16
C PHE A 188 -2.69 -13.85 -13.25
N ILE A 189 -3.32 -12.98 -12.47
CA ILE A 189 -2.62 -12.18 -11.44
C ILE A 189 -1.93 -13.11 -10.43
N GLY A 190 -2.61 -14.18 -9.99
CA GLY A 190 -2.03 -15.19 -9.11
C GLY A 190 -0.80 -15.87 -9.71
N ILE A 191 -0.86 -16.22 -11.01
CA ILE A 191 0.26 -16.82 -11.75
C ILE A 191 1.44 -15.82 -11.83
N LEU A 192 1.17 -14.55 -12.13
CA LEU A 192 2.21 -13.50 -12.15
C LEU A 192 2.91 -13.37 -10.79
N LEU A 193 2.15 -13.38 -9.70
CA LEU A 193 2.71 -13.33 -8.35
C LEU A 193 3.51 -14.60 -8.03
N PHE A 194 3.02 -15.76 -8.45
CA PHE A 194 3.73 -17.03 -8.27
C PHE A 194 5.06 -17.05 -9.01
N ILE A 195 5.09 -16.63 -10.28
CA ILE A 195 6.33 -16.52 -11.07
C ILE A 195 7.29 -15.53 -10.39
N GLN A 196 6.78 -14.39 -9.90
CA GLN A 196 7.61 -13.39 -9.21
C GLN A 196 8.18 -13.92 -7.90
N TYR A 197 7.42 -14.71 -7.14
CA TYR A 197 7.89 -15.34 -5.90
C TYR A 197 9.00 -16.35 -6.16
N PHE A 198 8.83 -17.18 -7.19
CA PHE A 198 9.82 -18.20 -7.58
C PHE A 198 10.86 -17.69 -8.58
N HIS A 199 10.93 -16.38 -8.83
CA HIS A 199 11.78 -15.80 -9.86
C HIS A 199 13.25 -16.23 -9.74
N LEU A 200 13.82 -16.26 -8.53
CA LEU A 200 15.20 -16.69 -8.29
C LEU A 200 15.43 -18.17 -8.60
N TYR A 201 14.41 -19.02 -8.42
CA TYR A 201 14.49 -20.44 -8.73
C TYR A 201 14.31 -20.72 -10.21
N ILE A 202 13.46 -19.94 -10.89
CA ILE A 202 13.15 -20.10 -12.32
C ILE A 202 14.26 -19.48 -13.18
N PHE A 203 14.82 -18.36 -12.73
CA PHE A 203 15.86 -17.59 -13.43
C PHE A 203 17.05 -17.38 -12.47
N PRO A 204 17.86 -18.43 -12.22
CA PRO A 204 19.03 -18.29 -11.37
C PRO A 204 20.03 -17.33 -12.02
N ASN A 205 20.45 -16.35 -11.27
CA ASN A 205 21.49 -15.40 -11.69
C ASN A 205 22.65 -15.48 -10.70
N ASP A 206 23.85 -15.61 -11.24
CA ASP A 206 25.07 -15.45 -10.46
C ASP A 206 25.32 -13.97 -10.23
N TYR A 207 25.58 -13.59 -8.99
CA TYR A 207 25.89 -12.20 -8.65
C TYR A 207 26.91 -12.11 -7.53
N PHE A 208 27.64 -11.03 -7.56
CA PHE A 208 28.58 -10.62 -6.52
C PHE A 208 28.20 -9.21 -6.08
N ILE A 209 27.91 -9.03 -4.79
CA ILE A 209 27.47 -7.76 -4.22
C ILE A 209 28.41 -7.39 -3.08
N TYR A 210 29.02 -6.21 -3.16
CA TYR A 210 29.65 -5.58 -2.01
C TYR A 210 28.57 -4.87 -1.19
N ILE A 211 28.52 -5.16 0.10
CA ILE A 211 27.58 -4.58 1.03
C ILE A 211 28.31 -3.47 1.78
N ASP A 212 27.81 -2.24 1.69
CA ASP A 212 28.31 -1.14 2.51
C ASP A 212 27.83 -1.32 3.95
N VAL A 213 28.74 -1.71 4.81
CA VAL A 213 28.48 -1.93 6.26
C VAL A 213 29.11 -0.83 7.12
N GLY A 214 29.58 0.26 6.49
CA GLY A 214 30.20 1.42 7.13
C GLY A 214 31.64 1.15 7.55
N GLN A 215 31.90 0.35 8.58
CA GLN A 215 33.24 -0.06 8.97
C GLN A 215 33.44 -1.56 8.72
N GLY A 216 34.35 -1.90 7.83
CA GLY A 216 34.65 -3.27 7.40
C GLY A 216 34.18 -3.57 5.99
N ASP A 217 34.58 -4.73 5.48
CA ASP A 217 34.19 -5.21 4.15
C ASP A 217 33.18 -6.34 4.33
N SER A 218 32.10 -6.32 3.55
CA SER A 218 31.15 -7.41 3.48
C SER A 218 30.80 -7.70 2.03
N ALA A 219 30.75 -8.96 1.64
CA ALA A 219 30.41 -9.37 0.29
C ALA A 219 29.44 -10.54 0.29
N LEU A 220 28.46 -10.47 -0.60
CA LEU A 220 27.51 -11.53 -0.86
C LEU A 220 27.77 -12.10 -2.25
N ILE A 221 28.04 -13.40 -2.31
CA ILE A 221 28.24 -14.14 -3.55
C ILE A 221 27.12 -15.14 -3.71
N ASN A 222 26.47 -15.15 -4.86
CA ASN A 222 25.50 -16.18 -5.21
C ASN A 222 25.97 -16.87 -6.50
N ILE A 223 26.19 -18.17 -6.44
CA ILE A 223 26.58 -19.01 -7.57
C ILE A 223 25.75 -20.29 -7.49
N ASP A 224 25.11 -20.70 -8.59
CA ASP A 224 24.28 -21.91 -8.67
C ASP A 224 23.25 -22.02 -7.53
N ASN A 225 22.55 -20.92 -7.19
CA ASN A 225 21.59 -20.82 -6.09
C ASN A 225 22.17 -21.08 -4.69
N LYS A 226 23.49 -21.06 -4.55
CA LYS A 226 24.18 -21.11 -3.25
C LYS A 226 24.67 -19.73 -2.88
N THR A 227 24.22 -19.22 -1.77
CA THR A 227 24.59 -17.90 -1.28
C THR A 227 25.67 -18.01 -0.21
N ILE A 228 26.78 -17.33 -0.40
CA ILE A 228 27.89 -17.24 0.55
C ILE A 228 28.00 -15.79 0.99
N LEU A 229 27.94 -15.55 2.29
CA LEU A 229 28.22 -14.25 2.89
C LEU A 229 29.63 -14.25 3.44
N ILE A 230 30.46 -13.32 2.97
CA ILE A 230 31.83 -13.13 3.40
C ILE A 230 31.90 -11.89 4.27
N ASP A 231 32.31 -12.06 5.50
CA ASP A 231 32.33 -11.03 6.54
C ASP A 231 31.00 -10.30 6.76
N VAL A 232 30.69 -9.96 7.99
CA VAL A 232 29.39 -9.36 8.35
C VAL A 232 29.55 -7.88 8.73
N GLY A 233 30.82 -7.35 8.67
CA GLY A 233 31.08 -5.97 9.14
C GLY A 233 30.86 -5.82 10.65
N GLY A 234 31.49 -4.81 11.21
CA GLY A 234 31.71 -4.57 12.64
C GLY A 234 30.56 -4.81 13.61
N LYS A 235 30.91 -4.87 14.89
CA LYS A 235 30.01 -5.03 16.03
C LYS A 235 28.91 -3.95 16.01
N ILE A 236 27.67 -4.42 15.96
CA ILE A 236 26.52 -3.62 16.42
C ILE A 236 26.64 -3.55 17.94
N ASN A 237 27.04 -2.40 18.46
CA ASN A 237 26.93 -2.09 19.89
C ASN A 237 25.52 -1.65 20.21
#